data_0edfaf2ad08afd22b982e0e63c48c55c
#
_entry.id   0edfaf2ad08afd22b982e0e63c48c55c
#
_cell.length_a   1.000
_cell.length_b   1.000
_cell.length_c   1.000
_cell.angle_alpha   90.00
_cell.angle_beta   90.00
_cell.angle_gamma   90.00
#
_symmetry.space_group_name_H-M   'P 1'
#
loop_
_entity.id
_entity.type
_entity.pdbx_description
1 polymer ?
#
loop_
_entity_poly.entity_id
_entity_poly.type
_entity_poly.pdbx_seq_one_letter_code
_entity_poly.pdbx_strand_id
1 'polypeptide(L)'
;MALQMSTTITLSYTNDMVKYDENFKLNFPTVRESIVQTININNAYYMIDRIEGSKEELTIVLNMYIDSSKSWLIKVDTFKFIPSVANDSPDFIRQGYNHLKSLDEFSNAIDILEEGQVA
;
A
#
# COMPACT_ATOMS: atom_id res chain seq x y z
N MET A 1 -12.48 10.33 1.25
CA MET A 1 -12.45 9.30 2.29
C MET A 1 -11.13 8.55 2.20
N ALA A 2 -10.62 8.13 3.31
CA ALA A 2 -9.38 7.36 3.36
C ALA A 2 -9.40 6.49 4.62
N LEU A 3 -8.44 5.57 4.70
CA LEU A 3 -8.23 4.75 5.88
C LEU A 3 -6.88 5.07 6.49
N GLN A 4 -6.78 5.04 7.80
CA GLN A 4 -5.54 5.27 8.52
C GLN A 4 -5.31 4.17 9.54
N MET A 5 -4.10 3.64 9.56
CA MET A 5 -3.71 2.65 10.57
C MET A 5 -2.20 2.60 10.71
N SER A 6 -1.75 2.04 11.83
CA SER A 6 -0.34 1.67 11.99
C SER A 6 -0.07 0.38 11.23
N THR A 7 1.04 0.33 10.54
CA THR A 7 1.45 -0.85 9.78
C THR A 7 2.95 -1.01 9.80
N THR A 8 3.40 -2.16 9.37
CA THR A 8 4.82 -2.48 9.25
C THR A 8 5.09 -2.90 7.82
N ILE A 9 6.11 -2.32 7.22
CA ILE A 9 6.58 -2.75 5.90
C ILE A 9 7.96 -3.37 6.03
N THR A 10 8.21 -4.36 5.20
CA THR A 10 9.50 -5.04 5.13
C THR A 10 10.15 -4.70 3.80
N LEU A 11 11.33 -4.10 3.88
CA LEU A 11 12.13 -3.81 2.70
C LEU A 11 13.23 -4.87 2.60
N SER A 12 13.34 -5.45 1.41
CA SER A 12 14.39 -6.42 1.11
C SER A 12 15.15 -5.93 -0.11
N TYR A 13 16.45 -5.79 0.02
CA TYR A 13 17.29 -5.39 -1.09
C TYR A 13 18.62 -6.09 -1.05
N THR A 14 19.25 -6.19 -2.20
CA THR A 14 20.53 -6.87 -2.37
C THR A 14 21.60 -5.83 -2.70
N ASN A 15 22.67 -5.82 -1.92
CA ASN A 15 23.85 -5.03 -2.22
C ASN A 15 24.89 -5.90 -2.90
N ASP A 16 25.35 -5.42 -4.05
CA ASP A 16 26.47 -6.03 -4.75
C ASP A 16 27.75 -5.32 -4.30
N MET A 17 28.62 -6.07 -3.64
CA MET A 17 29.90 -5.55 -3.18
C MET A 17 31.04 -6.14 -4.00
N VAL A 18 31.87 -5.25 -4.54
CA VAL A 18 33.08 -5.66 -5.23
C VAL A 18 34.24 -5.58 -4.22
N LYS A 19 34.93 -6.69 -4.01
CA LYS A 19 36.07 -6.74 -3.13
C LYS A 19 37.36 -6.45 -3.92
N TYR A 20 38.23 -5.69 -3.31
CA TYR A 20 39.57 -5.43 -3.79
C TYR A 20 40.58 -6.11 -2.88
N ASP A 21 41.60 -6.71 -3.45
CA ASP A 21 42.74 -7.15 -2.64
C ASP A 21 43.76 -6.02 -2.48
N GLU A 22 44.75 -6.23 -1.62
CA GLU A 22 45.79 -5.23 -1.34
C GLU A 22 46.67 -4.89 -2.54
N ASN A 23 46.64 -5.72 -3.58
CA ASN A 23 47.38 -5.52 -4.81
C ASN A 23 46.59 -4.80 -5.89
N PHE A 24 45.44 -4.22 -5.52
CA PHE A 24 44.56 -3.48 -6.43
C PHE A 24 43.96 -4.33 -7.57
N LYS A 25 43.89 -5.60 -7.37
CA LYS A 25 43.18 -6.47 -8.30
C LYS A 25 41.74 -6.58 -7.87
N LEU A 26 40.83 -6.40 -8.85
CA LEU A 26 39.42 -6.70 -8.61
C LEU A 26 39.27 -8.16 -8.27
N ASN A 27 38.70 -8.43 -7.10
CA ASN A 27 38.37 -9.76 -6.69
C ASN A 27 36.98 -10.12 -7.19
N PHE A 28 36.90 -11.11 -8.01
CA PHE A 28 35.66 -11.72 -8.42
C PHE A 28 35.54 -13.07 -7.71
N PRO A 29 34.35 -13.48 -7.30
CA PRO A 29 33.03 -12.94 -7.60
C PRO A 29 32.63 -11.77 -6.71
N THR A 30 31.61 -11.04 -7.15
CA THR A 30 30.93 -10.04 -6.37
C THR A 30 30.22 -10.69 -5.20
N VAL A 31 30.34 -10.10 -4.01
CA VAL A 31 29.61 -10.56 -2.84
C VAL A 31 28.25 -9.88 -2.82
N ARG A 32 27.20 -10.67 -2.71
CA ARG A 32 25.83 -10.17 -2.56
C ARG A 32 25.38 -10.33 -1.14
N GLU A 33 24.91 -9.24 -0.57
CA GLU A 33 24.27 -9.25 0.73
C GLU A 33 22.79 -8.94 0.54
N SER A 34 21.96 -9.80 1.12
CA SER A 34 20.54 -9.52 1.21
C SER A 34 20.29 -8.79 2.51
N ILE A 35 19.75 -7.59 2.42
CA ILE A 35 19.42 -6.77 3.58
C ILE A 35 17.90 -6.73 3.71
N VAL A 36 17.41 -7.11 4.89
CA VAL A 36 15.99 -7.05 5.23
C VAL A 36 15.82 -6.03 6.33
N GLN A 37 15.01 -5.03 6.09
CA GLN A 37 14.74 -3.98 7.04
C GLN A 37 13.24 -3.85 7.25
N THR A 38 12.83 -3.83 8.53
CA THR A 38 11.44 -3.65 8.91
C THR A 38 11.23 -2.22 9.39
N ILE A 39 10.24 -1.54 8.82
CA ILE A 39 9.93 -0.16 9.15
C ILE A 39 8.50 -0.09 9.67
N ASN A 40 8.34 0.55 10.84
CA ASN A 40 7.02 0.82 11.40
C ASN A 40 6.52 2.17 10.92
N ILE A 41 5.29 2.19 10.39
CA ILE A 41 4.62 3.41 9.94
C ILE A 41 3.39 3.58 10.83
N ASN A 42 3.41 4.64 11.67
CA ASN A 42 2.39 4.80 12.70
C ASN A 42 1.06 5.34 12.15
N ASN A 43 1.11 6.12 11.09
CA ASN A 43 -0.07 6.78 10.54
C ASN A 43 -0.17 6.56 9.03
N ALA A 44 0.00 5.33 8.59
CA ALA A 44 -0.13 5.00 7.18
C ALA A 44 -1.51 5.40 6.68
N TYR A 45 -1.53 6.12 5.57
CA TYR A 45 -2.73 6.70 5.00
C TYR A 45 -3.04 6.00 3.69
N TYR A 46 -4.18 5.35 3.64
CA TYR A 46 -4.62 4.55 2.49
C TYR A 46 -5.76 5.27 1.78
N MET A 47 -5.57 5.53 0.51
CA MET A 47 -6.56 6.20 -0.31
C MET A 47 -6.76 5.45 -1.62
N ILE A 48 -8.02 5.23 -1.98
CA ILE A 48 -8.34 4.64 -3.28
C ILE A 48 -7.98 5.66 -4.36
N ASP A 49 -7.05 5.27 -5.24
CA ASP A 49 -6.68 6.09 -6.39
C ASP A 49 -7.77 6.03 -7.45
N ARG A 50 -8.19 4.81 -7.79
CA ARG A 50 -9.26 4.57 -8.75
C ARG A 50 -9.86 3.20 -8.58
N ILE A 51 -11.03 3.02 -9.16
CA ILE A 51 -11.70 1.74 -9.27
C ILE A 51 -11.95 1.47 -10.75
N GLU A 52 -11.56 0.29 -11.20
CA GLU A 52 -11.68 -0.13 -12.59
C GLU A 52 -12.46 -1.45 -12.67
N GLY A 53 -13.13 -1.65 -13.79
CA GLY A 53 -13.80 -2.92 -14.05
C GLY A 53 -15.24 -2.75 -14.46
N SER A 54 -16.06 -3.73 -14.10
CA SER A 54 -17.46 -3.79 -14.48
C SER A 54 -18.33 -4.14 -13.27
N LYS A 55 -19.64 -4.15 -13.48
CA LYS A 55 -20.59 -4.57 -12.42
C LYS A 55 -20.40 -6.02 -11.97
N GLU A 56 -19.69 -6.85 -12.73
CA GLU A 56 -19.39 -8.24 -12.36
C GLU A 56 -18.20 -8.33 -11.42
N GLU A 57 -17.21 -7.46 -11.58
CA GLU A 57 -16.04 -7.40 -10.71
C GLU A 57 -15.34 -6.06 -10.85
N LEU A 58 -15.00 -5.45 -9.73
CA LEU A 58 -14.23 -4.21 -9.69
C LEU A 58 -12.86 -4.45 -9.08
N THR A 59 -11.86 -3.74 -9.62
CA THR A 59 -10.51 -3.72 -9.08
C THR A 59 -10.28 -2.36 -8.42
N ILE A 60 -9.90 -2.40 -7.14
CA ILE A 60 -9.51 -1.22 -6.37
C ILE A 60 -8.02 -1.03 -6.55
N VAL A 61 -7.59 0.16 -6.97
CA VAL A 61 -6.19 0.57 -6.93
C VAL A 61 -6.01 1.45 -5.70
N LEU A 62 -5.28 0.93 -4.71
CA LEU A 62 -5.12 1.54 -3.40
C LEU A 62 -3.72 2.09 -3.23
N ASN A 63 -3.60 3.38 -2.96
CA ASN A 63 -2.34 4.02 -2.65
C ASN A 63 -2.13 4.04 -1.13
N MET A 64 -0.92 3.71 -0.71
CA MET A 64 -0.50 3.83 0.68
C MET A 64 0.56 4.91 0.79
N TYR A 65 0.27 5.92 1.59
CA TYR A 65 1.18 7.03 1.88
C TYR A 65 1.72 6.90 3.30
N ILE A 66 2.87 7.53 3.55
CA ILE A 66 3.50 7.51 4.88
C ILE A 66 2.60 8.19 5.93
N ASP A 67 1.86 9.23 5.52
CA ASP A 67 0.91 9.94 6.36
C ASP A 67 -0.11 10.69 5.50
N SER A 68 -1.02 11.42 6.17
CA SER A 68 -2.10 12.14 5.51
C SER A 68 -1.65 13.32 4.64
N SER A 69 -0.37 13.71 4.70
CA SER A 69 0.15 14.78 3.82
C SER A 69 0.21 14.33 2.37
N LYS A 70 0.22 13.02 2.11
CA LYS A 70 0.34 12.40 0.78
C LYS A 70 1.62 12.79 0.04
N SER A 71 2.64 13.20 0.78
CA SER A 71 3.91 13.60 0.18
C SER A 71 4.74 12.42 -0.29
N TRP A 72 4.58 11.27 0.35
CA TRP A 72 5.35 10.06 0.04
C TRP A 72 4.45 8.87 -0.18
N LEU A 73 4.38 8.43 -1.41
CA LEU A 73 3.71 7.19 -1.79
C LEU A 73 4.66 6.03 -1.49
N ILE A 74 4.23 5.11 -0.64
CA ILE A 74 5.04 3.97 -0.21
C ILE A 74 4.81 2.78 -1.14
N LYS A 75 3.56 2.46 -1.42
CA LYS A 75 3.21 1.35 -2.30
C LYS A 75 1.83 1.51 -2.90
N VAL A 76 1.57 0.74 -3.94
CA VAL A 76 0.28 0.64 -4.59
C VAL A 76 -0.12 -0.83 -4.59
N ASP A 77 -1.31 -1.11 -4.06
CA ASP A 77 -1.86 -2.47 -4.04
C ASP A 77 -3.17 -2.51 -4.82
N THR A 78 -3.54 -3.70 -5.27
CA THR A 78 -4.82 -3.91 -5.94
C THR A 78 -5.63 -4.96 -5.20
N PHE A 79 -6.95 -4.73 -5.15
CA PHE A 79 -7.91 -5.63 -4.53
C PHE A 79 -9.11 -5.76 -5.45
N LYS A 80 -9.77 -6.90 -5.41
CA LYS A 80 -10.95 -7.15 -6.23
C LYS A 80 -12.15 -7.41 -5.36
N PHE A 81 -13.30 -6.94 -5.81
CA PHE A 81 -14.58 -7.23 -5.15
C PHE A 81 -15.72 -7.20 -6.15
N ILE A 82 -16.83 -7.83 -5.77
CA ILE A 82 -18.05 -7.81 -6.57
C ILE A 82 -18.95 -6.71 -6.00
N PRO A 83 -19.26 -5.66 -6.80
CA PRO A 83 -20.07 -4.56 -6.29
C PRO A 83 -21.54 -4.93 -6.19
N SER A 84 -22.25 -4.23 -5.30
CA SER A 84 -23.70 -4.21 -5.33
C SER A 84 -24.19 -3.13 -6.28
N VAL A 85 -25.17 -3.47 -7.11
CA VAL A 85 -25.79 -2.54 -8.06
C VAL A 85 -27.27 -2.32 -7.76
N ALA A 86 -27.70 -2.66 -6.56
CA ALA A 86 -29.06 -2.39 -6.12
C ALA A 86 -29.30 -0.87 -6.00
N ASN A 87 -30.56 -0.45 -6.14
CA ASN A 87 -30.92 0.97 -6.18
C ASN A 87 -30.50 1.76 -4.93
N ASP A 88 -30.43 1.09 -3.77
CA ASP A 88 -30.06 1.70 -2.49
C ASP A 88 -28.60 1.48 -2.11
N SER A 89 -27.79 0.91 -3.03
CA SER A 89 -26.38 0.66 -2.77
C SER A 89 -25.59 1.96 -2.74
N PRO A 90 -24.57 2.08 -1.85
CA PRO A 90 -23.65 3.20 -1.91
C PRO A 90 -22.85 3.20 -3.22
N ASP A 91 -22.17 4.29 -3.51
CA ASP A 91 -21.32 4.36 -4.70
C ASP A 91 -20.16 3.35 -4.63
N PHE A 92 -19.50 3.13 -5.75
CA PHE A 92 -18.47 2.10 -5.86
C PHE A 92 -17.25 2.40 -5.01
N ILE A 93 -16.90 3.67 -4.83
CA ILE A 93 -15.77 4.06 -3.99
C ILE A 93 -16.06 3.71 -2.52
N ARG A 94 -17.25 4.01 -2.04
CA ARG A 94 -17.66 3.66 -0.68
C ARG A 94 -17.72 2.16 -0.49
N GLN A 95 -18.24 1.43 -1.46
CA GLN A 95 -18.23 -0.04 -1.44
C GLN A 95 -16.80 -0.57 -1.40
N GLY A 96 -15.89 0.05 -2.13
CA GLY A 96 -14.46 -0.29 -2.11
C GLY A 96 -13.86 -0.16 -0.72
N TYR A 97 -14.08 0.96 -0.05
CA TYR A 97 -13.60 1.15 1.32
C TYR A 97 -14.24 0.15 2.29
N ASN A 98 -15.53 -0.12 2.14
CA ASN A 98 -16.20 -1.12 2.98
C ASN A 98 -15.62 -2.51 2.77
N HIS A 99 -15.30 -2.86 1.53
CA HIS A 99 -14.64 -4.12 1.23
C HIS A 99 -13.27 -4.20 1.91
N LEU A 100 -12.45 -3.16 1.79
CA LEU A 100 -11.14 -3.12 2.41
C LEU A 100 -11.23 -3.29 3.93
N LYS A 101 -12.17 -2.63 4.57
CA LYS A 101 -12.37 -2.74 6.02
C LYS A 101 -12.80 -4.13 6.46
N SER A 102 -13.36 -4.93 5.57
CA SER A 102 -13.72 -6.32 5.86
C SER A 102 -12.54 -7.27 5.83
N LEU A 103 -11.39 -6.85 5.31
CA LEU A 103 -10.19 -7.66 5.24
C LEU A 103 -9.42 -7.59 6.56
N ASP A 104 -8.82 -8.72 6.95
CA ASP A 104 -8.08 -8.82 8.22
C ASP A 104 -6.94 -7.80 8.31
N GLU A 105 -6.25 -7.54 7.21
CA GLU A 105 -5.14 -6.60 7.19
C GLU A 105 -5.54 -5.15 7.49
N PHE A 106 -6.83 -4.81 7.33
CA PHE A 106 -7.36 -3.48 7.63
C PHE A 106 -8.28 -3.46 8.86
N SER A 107 -8.23 -4.49 9.69
CA SER A 107 -9.12 -4.61 10.85
C SER A 107 -8.97 -3.48 11.85
N ASN A 108 -7.80 -2.86 11.93
CA ASN A 108 -7.50 -1.73 12.82
C ASN A 108 -7.57 -0.37 12.14
N ALA A 109 -7.99 -0.33 10.88
CA ALA A 109 -8.07 0.92 10.13
C ALA A 109 -9.25 1.77 10.62
N ILE A 110 -9.04 3.08 10.67
CA ILE A 110 -10.07 4.05 10.97
C ILE A 110 -10.39 4.88 9.73
N ASP A 111 -11.64 5.32 9.63
CA ASP A 111 -12.08 6.18 8.54
C ASP A 111 -11.59 7.60 8.75
N ILE A 112 -10.99 8.17 7.71
CA ILE A 112 -10.59 9.58 7.67
C ILE A 112 -11.38 10.26 6.56
N LEU A 113 -12.10 11.32 6.91
CA LEU A 113 -12.81 12.13 5.93
C LEU A 113 -11.87 13.19 5.38
N GLU A 114 -11.84 13.31 4.06
CA GLU A 114 -11.16 14.41 3.41
C GLU A 114 -11.92 15.71 3.63
N GLU A 115 -11.24 16.85 3.50
CA GLU A 115 -11.88 18.14 3.62
C GLU A 115 -13.06 18.26 2.66
N GLY A 116 -14.21 18.67 3.18
CA GLY A 116 -15.43 18.79 2.40
C GLY A 116 -16.26 17.52 2.27
N GLN A 117 -15.79 16.38 2.77
CA GLN A 117 -16.55 15.14 2.75
C GLN A 117 -17.48 15.03 3.96
N VAL A 118 -18.62 14.40 3.75
CA VAL A 118 -19.58 14.06 4.82
C VAL A 118 -19.60 12.57 5.05
N ALA A 119 -19.78 12.19 6.28
CA ALA A 119 -19.87 10.78 6.67
C ALA A 119 -21.10 10.10 6.04
#